data_872182644889de6e67003a2fde2090e9
#
_entry.id   872182644889de6e67003a2fde2090e9
#
_cell.length_a   1.000
_cell.length_b   1.000
_cell.length_c   1.000
_cell.angle_alpha   90.00
_cell.angle_beta   90.00
_cell.angle_gamma   90.00
#
_symmetry.space_group_name_H-M   'P 1'
#
loop_
_entity.id
_entity.type
_entity.pdbx_description
1 polymer ?
#
loop_
_entity_poly.entity_id
_entity_poly.type
_entity_poly.pdbx_seq_one_letter_code
_entity_poly.pdbx_strand_id
1 'polypeptide(L)'
;MKHLLILFNLVFLAVIGCHSQKIGYELRTNNKSYLTISHKIHDKGGLELRHKTDLGENRFTYRHNFKLGESPMVFSVPLHYKVEKNEPTWEPRFIYKFKKFKLWAQQEFWFDEIYNLAIATDIPYKNYVYRVGWDTSNTIRFRISIKI
;
A
#
# COMPACT_ATOMS: atom_id res chain seq x y z
N MET A 1 -10.52 17.34 16.33
CA MET A 1 -9.76 16.35 15.54
C MET A 1 -10.61 15.16 15.07
N LYS A 2 -11.42 14.49 15.91
CA LYS A 2 -12.26 13.35 15.50
C LYS A 2 -13.22 13.67 14.35
N HIS A 3 -13.85 14.84 14.35
CA HIS A 3 -14.79 15.26 13.29
C HIS A 3 -14.11 15.55 11.96
N LEU A 4 -12.87 16.04 11.96
CA LEU A 4 -12.07 16.25 10.75
C LEU A 4 -11.73 14.93 10.07
N LEU A 5 -11.43 13.90 10.86
CA LEU A 5 -11.14 12.55 10.37
C LEU A 5 -12.38 11.89 9.74
N ILE A 6 -13.55 12.08 10.35
CA ILE A 6 -14.83 11.57 9.82
C ILE A 6 -15.18 12.31 8.53
N LEU A 7 -15.04 13.63 8.48
CA LEU A 7 -15.29 14.43 7.29
C LEU A 7 -14.34 14.04 6.16
N PHE A 8 -13.06 13.82 6.45
CA PHE A 8 -12.06 13.38 5.48
C PHE A 8 -12.37 11.98 4.94
N ASN A 9 -12.81 11.06 5.81
CA ASN A 9 -13.25 9.73 5.38
C ASN A 9 -14.50 9.79 4.50
N LEU A 10 -15.47 10.66 4.80
CA LEU A 10 -16.67 10.88 4.00
C LEU A 10 -16.33 11.52 2.65
N VAL A 11 -15.45 12.52 2.61
CA VAL A 11 -14.97 13.15 1.36
C VAL A 11 -14.16 12.14 0.55
N PHE A 12 -13.30 11.35 1.18
CA PHE A 12 -12.56 10.28 0.54
C PHE A 12 -13.49 9.22 -0.06
N LEU A 13 -14.56 8.84 0.65
CA LEU A 13 -15.60 7.94 0.15
C LEU A 13 -16.42 8.57 -0.99
N ALA A 14 -16.71 9.86 -0.96
CA ALA A 14 -17.50 10.55 -1.98
C ALA A 14 -16.74 10.78 -3.30
N VAL A 15 -15.44 11.03 -3.24
CA VAL A 15 -14.56 11.17 -4.43
C VAL A 15 -14.33 9.84 -5.16
N ILE A 16 -14.66 8.73 -4.52
CA ILE A 16 -14.40 7.35 -4.95
C ILE A 16 -15.39 6.84 -6.02
N GLY A 17 -16.34 7.60 -6.48
CA GLY A 17 -17.51 7.14 -7.28
C GLY A 17 -17.24 6.51 -8.66
N CYS A 18 -16.04 6.52 -9.25
CA CYS A 18 -15.88 6.16 -10.67
C CYS A 18 -14.71 5.24 -11.07
N HIS A 19 -13.83 4.78 -10.18
CA HIS A 19 -12.67 3.96 -10.58
C HIS A 19 -12.40 2.80 -9.63
N SER A 20 -11.69 1.78 -10.11
CA SER A 20 -11.42 0.53 -9.40
C SER A 20 -10.87 0.73 -7.99
N GLN A 21 -11.66 0.34 -7.01
CA GLN A 21 -11.30 0.36 -5.61
C GLN A 21 -10.81 -1.02 -5.17
N LYS A 22 -10.05 -1.02 -4.08
CA LYS A 22 -9.66 -2.26 -3.40
C LYS A 22 -9.77 -2.06 -1.90
N ILE A 23 -10.39 -3.01 -1.25
CA ILE A 23 -10.35 -3.15 0.20
C ILE A 23 -9.46 -4.35 0.51
N GLY A 24 -8.56 -4.20 1.47
CA GLY A 24 -7.65 -5.28 1.84
C GLY A 24 -7.43 -5.35 3.34
N TYR A 25 -7.16 -6.57 3.80
CA TYR A 25 -6.78 -6.85 5.16
C TYR A 25 -5.40 -7.53 5.17
N GLU A 26 -4.48 -7.02 5.99
CA GLU A 26 -3.12 -7.53 6.11
C GLU A 26 -2.85 -7.98 7.54
N LEU A 27 -2.35 -9.20 7.68
CA LEU A 27 -1.83 -9.75 8.93
C LEU A 27 -0.31 -9.87 8.84
N ARG A 28 0.35 -9.67 9.97
CA ARG A 28 1.80 -9.85 10.11
C ARG A 28 2.12 -10.77 11.29
N THR A 29 3.20 -11.53 11.18
CA THR A 29 3.64 -12.44 12.23
C THR A 29 4.07 -11.75 13.53
N ASN A 30 4.31 -10.45 13.51
CA ASN A 30 4.56 -9.62 14.70
C ASN A 30 3.26 -9.08 15.35
N ASN A 31 2.14 -9.77 15.16
CA ASN A 31 0.81 -9.46 15.71
C ASN A 31 0.21 -8.12 15.28
N LYS A 32 0.75 -7.50 14.22
CA LYS A 32 0.19 -6.28 13.65
C LYS A 32 -0.80 -6.62 12.55
N SER A 33 -1.94 -5.91 12.53
CA SER A 33 -2.94 -6.05 11.50
C SER A 33 -3.35 -4.69 10.94
N TYR A 34 -3.75 -4.68 9.66
CA TYR A 34 -4.05 -3.45 8.94
C TYR A 34 -5.26 -3.62 8.04
N LEU A 35 -6.17 -2.67 8.10
CA LEU A 35 -7.21 -2.48 7.10
C LEU A 35 -6.69 -1.49 6.06
N THR A 36 -6.91 -1.77 4.78
CA THR A 36 -6.47 -0.89 3.69
C THR A 36 -7.59 -0.62 2.72
N ILE A 37 -7.74 0.64 2.33
CA ILE A 37 -8.62 1.05 1.23
C ILE A 37 -7.73 1.74 0.21
N SER A 38 -7.78 1.31 -1.03
CA SER A 38 -6.98 1.92 -2.10
C SER A 38 -7.82 2.24 -3.31
N HIS A 39 -7.50 3.35 -3.93
CA HIS A 39 -8.18 3.90 -5.08
C HIS A 39 -7.18 4.26 -6.17
N LYS A 40 -7.48 3.88 -7.41
CA LYS A 40 -6.71 4.27 -8.58
C LYS A 40 -7.20 5.63 -9.05
N ILE A 41 -6.36 6.67 -9.00
CA ILE A 41 -6.71 8.03 -9.46
C ILE A 41 -6.52 8.16 -10.97
N HIS A 42 -5.42 7.59 -11.48
CA HIS A 42 -5.06 7.60 -12.90
C HIS A 42 -4.20 6.38 -13.23
N ASP A 43 -3.87 6.15 -14.48
CA ASP A 43 -3.16 4.94 -14.91
C ASP A 43 -1.80 4.71 -14.23
N LYS A 44 -1.14 5.79 -13.84
CA LYS A 44 0.18 5.73 -13.20
C LYS A 44 0.15 5.95 -11.70
N GLY A 45 -1.01 6.24 -11.08
CA GLY A 45 -1.05 6.61 -9.69
C GLY A 45 -2.31 6.21 -8.93
N GLY A 46 -2.22 6.24 -7.61
CA GLY A 46 -3.32 5.93 -6.73
C GLY A 46 -3.09 6.37 -5.30
N LEU A 47 -4.16 6.41 -4.54
CA LEU A 47 -4.18 6.66 -3.10
C LEU A 47 -4.42 5.36 -2.34
N GLU A 48 -3.85 5.24 -1.16
CA GLU A 48 -4.14 4.19 -0.19
C GLU A 48 -4.28 4.82 1.19
N LEU A 49 -5.37 4.51 1.88
CA LEU A 49 -5.51 4.70 3.31
C LEU A 49 -5.23 3.35 3.98
N ARG A 50 -4.34 3.33 4.96
CA ARG A 50 -4.07 2.18 5.80
C ARG A 50 -4.34 2.53 7.26
N HIS A 51 -5.15 1.74 7.90
CA HIS A 51 -5.47 1.82 9.31
C HIS A 51 -4.84 0.63 10.04
N LYS A 52 -4.05 0.90 11.08
CA LYS A 52 -3.47 -0.12 11.95
C LYS A 52 -4.46 -0.42 13.07
N THR A 53 -5.00 -1.64 13.10
CA THR A 53 -6.18 -1.97 13.90
C THR A 53 -5.91 -2.06 15.40
N ASP A 54 -4.68 -2.36 15.80
CA ASP A 54 -4.28 -2.50 17.21
C ASP A 54 -3.99 -1.14 17.90
N LEU A 55 -3.46 -0.16 17.19
CA LEU A 55 -3.08 1.14 17.76
C LEU A 55 -3.91 2.32 17.26
N GLY A 56 -4.84 2.10 16.33
CA GLY A 56 -5.63 3.17 15.73
C GLY A 56 -4.81 4.12 14.84
N GLU A 57 -3.59 3.75 14.45
CA GLU A 57 -2.72 4.59 13.62
C GLU A 57 -3.17 4.58 12.16
N ASN A 58 -3.16 5.75 11.54
CA ASN A 58 -3.53 5.93 10.14
C ASN A 58 -2.34 6.36 9.29
N ARG A 59 -2.27 5.81 8.06
CA ARG A 59 -1.27 6.18 7.09
C ARG A 59 -1.92 6.45 5.74
N PHE A 60 -1.75 7.67 5.24
CA PHE A 60 -2.08 8.02 3.86
C PHE A 60 -0.90 7.72 2.97
N THR A 61 -1.17 7.23 1.79
CA THR A 61 -0.15 6.92 0.78
C THR A 61 -0.60 7.45 -0.57
N TYR A 62 0.19 8.30 -1.18
CA TYR A 62 0.13 8.55 -2.60
C TYR A 62 1.20 7.70 -3.29
N ARG A 63 0.83 7.04 -4.39
CA ARG A 63 1.76 6.22 -5.17
C ARG A 63 1.79 6.70 -6.60
N HIS A 64 3.00 6.91 -7.12
CA HIS A 64 3.23 7.10 -8.54
C HIS A 64 4.06 5.95 -9.12
N ASN A 65 3.70 5.50 -10.33
CA ASN A 65 4.34 4.37 -11.00
C ASN A 65 4.95 4.83 -12.32
N PHE A 66 6.20 4.51 -12.52
CA PHE A 66 6.97 4.77 -13.73
C PHE A 66 7.20 3.45 -14.47
N LYS A 67 6.76 3.34 -15.73
CA LYS A 67 7.13 2.22 -16.57
C LYS A 67 8.56 2.40 -17.05
N LEU A 68 9.36 1.34 -17.02
CA LEU A 68 10.73 1.33 -17.49
C LEU A 68 10.77 0.80 -18.95
N GLY A 69 10.48 1.70 -19.88
CA GLY A 69 10.38 1.37 -21.30
C GLY A 69 9.26 0.35 -21.59
N GLU A 70 9.50 -0.60 -22.47
CA GLU A 70 8.59 -1.71 -22.81
C GLU A 70 8.72 -2.91 -21.87
N SER A 71 9.62 -2.82 -20.89
CA SER A 71 9.90 -3.90 -19.96
C SER A 71 8.69 -4.16 -19.02
N PRO A 72 8.54 -5.39 -18.52
CA PRO A 72 7.54 -5.71 -17.50
C PRO A 72 7.83 -5.07 -16.13
N MET A 73 8.91 -4.29 -16.03
CA MET A 73 9.33 -3.63 -14.80
C MET A 73 8.61 -2.30 -14.60
N VAL A 74 8.26 -2.03 -13.35
CA VAL A 74 7.70 -0.75 -12.92
C VAL A 74 8.46 -0.28 -11.70
N PHE A 75 8.94 0.95 -11.75
CA PHE A 75 9.41 1.66 -10.57
C PHE A 75 8.24 2.41 -9.95
N SER A 76 8.02 2.23 -8.65
CA SER A 76 6.92 2.86 -7.91
C SER A 76 7.48 3.66 -6.75
N VAL A 77 6.97 4.87 -6.58
CA VAL A 77 7.37 5.76 -5.47
C VAL A 77 6.14 6.03 -4.60
N PRO A 78 5.87 5.20 -3.58
CA PRO A 78 4.90 5.50 -2.54
C PRO A 78 5.45 6.58 -1.61
N LEU A 79 4.69 7.64 -1.45
CA LEU A 79 4.90 8.69 -0.45
C LEU A 79 3.86 8.48 0.64
N HIS A 80 4.29 8.35 1.87
CA HIS A 80 3.46 8.08 3.03
C HIS A 80 3.42 9.25 3.98
N TYR A 81 2.28 9.41 4.64
CA TYR A 81 2.12 10.32 5.76
C TYR A 81 1.46 9.57 6.92
N LYS A 82 2.19 9.41 8.01
CA LYS A 82 1.68 8.81 9.26
C LYS A 82 1.03 9.92 10.09
N VAL A 83 -0.29 9.86 10.22
CA VAL A 83 -1.10 10.96 10.77
C VAL A 83 -0.75 11.23 12.24
N GLU A 84 -0.69 10.18 13.05
CA GLU A 84 -0.51 10.28 14.51
C GLU A 84 0.90 10.75 14.88
N LYS A 85 1.87 10.50 14.00
CA LYS A 85 3.28 10.85 14.22
C LYS A 85 3.69 12.14 13.51
N ASN A 86 2.82 12.67 12.62
CA ASN A 86 3.13 13.79 11.75
C ASN A 86 4.41 13.58 10.92
N GLU A 87 4.60 12.34 10.41
CA GLU A 87 5.83 11.92 9.77
C GLU A 87 5.61 11.55 8.31
N PRO A 88 6.28 12.24 7.35
CA PRO A 88 6.38 11.79 5.98
C PRO A 88 7.46 10.71 5.85
N THR A 89 7.19 9.67 5.08
CA THR A 89 8.16 8.63 4.69
C THR A 89 7.97 8.28 3.22
N TRP A 90 8.94 7.65 2.62
CA TRP A 90 8.83 7.15 1.26
C TRP A 90 9.41 5.74 1.13
N GLU A 91 8.85 4.96 0.20
CA GLU A 91 9.21 3.55 0.02
C GLU A 91 9.42 3.28 -1.47
N PRO A 92 10.58 3.56 -2.08
CA PRO A 92 10.81 3.17 -3.47
C PRO A 92 10.63 1.67 -3.63
N ARG A 93 9.95 1.29 -4.71
CA ARG A 93 9.57 -0.08 -4.98
C ARG A 93 9.84 -0.44 -6.43
N PHE A 94 10.51 -1.56 -6.63
CA PHE A 94 10.62 -2.21 -7.92
C PHE A 94 9.57 -3.32 -8.02
N ILE A 95 8.83 -3.34 -9.12
CA ILE A 95 7.78 -4.30 -9.38
C ILE A 95 8.08 -4.98 -10.71
N TYR A 96 8.22 -6.30 -10.69
CA TYR A 96 8.30 -7.10 -11.90
C TYR A 96 6.95 -7.79 -12.14
N LYS A 97 6.36 -7.60 -13.33
CA LYS A 97 5.06 -8.16 -13.69
C LYS A 97 5.27 -9.43 -14.49
N PHE A 98 5.06 -10.57 -13.86
CA PHE A 98 4.91 -11.83 -14.57
C PHE A 98 3.49 -12.00 -15.11
N LYS A 99 3.30 -12.97 -15.99
CA LYS A 99 1.99 -13.25 -16.60
C LYS A 99 0.90 -13.56 -15.56
N LYS A 100 1.23 -14.30 -14.50
CA LYS A 100 0.28 -14.77 -13.48
C LYS A 100 0.40 -14.09 -12.11
N PHE A 101 1.49 -13.42 -11.83
CA PHE A 101 1.75 -12.80 -10.53
C PHE A 101 2.66 -11.58 -10.67
N LYS A 102 2.83 -10.84 -9.59
CA LYS A 102 3.77 -9.72 -9.51
C LYS A 102 4.73 -9.96 -8.37
N LEU A 103 6.01 -9.81 -8.63
CA LEU A 103 7.04 -9.76 -7.60
C LEU A 103 7.42 -8.30 -7.37
N TRP A 104 7.62 -7.91 -6.14
CA TRP A 104 8.13 -6.59 -5.83
C TRP A 104 9.12 -6.61 -4.66
N ALA A 105 10.05 -5.68 -4.73
CA ALA A 105 10.99 -5.37 -3.66
C ALA A 105 10.85 -3.89 -3.33
N GLN A 106 10.87 -3.56 -2.06
CA GLN A 106 10.80 -2.19 -1.58
C GLN A 106 11.81 -1.94 -0.48
N GLN A 107 12.28 -0.69 -0.42
CA GLN A 107 13.08 -0.16 0.68
C GLN A 107 12.30 0.95 1.35
N GLU A 108 12.15 0.91 2.67
CA GLU A 108 11.56 2.01 3.44
C GLU A 108 12.68 2.96 3.86
N PHE A 109 12.50 4.24 3.52
CA PHE A 109 13.38 5.33 3.94
C PHE A 109 12.61 6.26 4.87
N TRP A 110 13.24 6.60 5.96
CA TRP A 110 12.74 7.59 6.89
C TRP A 110 13.83 8.64 7.11
N PHE A 111 13.64 9.85 6.54
CA PHE A 111 14.65 10.90 6.51
C PHE A 111 16.01 10.36 6.06
N ASP A 112 16.96 10.18 6.96
CA ASP A 112 18.34 9.77 6.67
C ASP A 112 18.61 8.29 7.00
N GLU A 113 17.62 7.54 7.46
CA GLU A 113 17.79 6.14 7.86
C GLU A 113 17.12 5.14 6.92
N ILE A 114 17.83 4.05 6.62
CA ILE A 114 17.31 2.91 5.87
C ILE A 114 16.69 1.94 6.87
N TYR A 115 15.36 1.80 6.83
CA TYR A 115 14.68 0.97 7.83
C TYR A 115 14.56 -0.49 7.44
N ASN A 116 13.81 -0.79 6.40
CA ASN A 116 13.47 -2.18 6.08
C ASN A 116 13.53 -2.43 4.58
N LEU A 117 14.20 -3.52 4.21
CA LEU A 117 14.02 -4.12 2.90
C LEU A 117 12.87 -5.13 2.99
N ALA A 118 11.92 -5.06 2.09
CA ALA A 118 10.83 -6.02 2.00
C ALA A 118 10.68 -6.54 0.58
N ILE A 119 10.37 -7.82 0.48
CA ILE A 119 10.00 -8.48 -0.77
C ILE A 119 8.62 -9.10 -0.62
N ALA A 120 7.82 -9.10 -1.69
CA ALA A 120 6.56 -9.82 -1.69
C ALA A 120 6.10 -10.19 -3.08
N THR A 121 5.15 -11.12 -3.13
CA THR A 121 4.45 -11.50 -4.35
C THR A 121 2.96 -11.19 -4.24
N ASP A 122 2.37 -10.67 -5.30
CA ASP A 122 0.94 -10.46 -5.46
C ASP A 122 0.40 -11.47 -6.47
N ILE A 123 -0.52 -12.31 -6.05
CA ILE A 123 -1.17 -13.34 -6.85
C ILE A 123 -2.63 -12.93 -7.07
N PRO A 124 -3.00 -12.45 -8.27
CA PRO A 124 -4.40 -12.16 -8.58
C PRO A 124 -5.18 -13.44 -8.85
N TYR A 125 -6.38 -13.55 -8.28
CA TYR A 125 -7.33 -14.62 -8.55
C TYR A 125 -8.75 -14.06 -8.53
N LYS A 126 -9.44 -14.05 -9.67
CA LYS A 126 -10.74 -13.39 -9.85
C LYS A 126 -10.69 -11.93 -9.35
N ASN A 127 -11.58 -11.55 -8.44
CA ASN A 127 -11.62 -10.22 -7.83
C ASN A 127 -10.65 -10.07 -6.64
N TYR A 128 -9.94 -11.11 -6.27
CA TYR A 128 -9.03 -11.10 -5.13
C TYR A 128 -7.59 -10.88 -5.57
N VAL A 129 -6.80 -10.33 -4.67
CA VAL A 129 -5.33 -10.31 -4.76
C VAL A 129 -4.79 -10.79 -3.42
N TYR A 130 -4.05 -11.86 -3.47
CA TYR A 130 -3.34 -12.43 -2.32
C TYR A 130 -1.91 -11.92 -2.34
N ARG A 131 -1.43 -11.48 -1.20
CA ARG A 131 -0.03 -11.08 -1.04
C ARG A 131 0.62 -11.90 0.06
N VAL A 132 1.82 -12.39 -0.24
CA VAL A 132 2.73 -12.95 0.75
C VAL A 132 4.03 -12.18 0.63
N GLY A 133 4.58 -11.75 1.75
CA GLY A 133 5.82 -11.00 1.79
C GLY A 133 6.63 -11.27 3.05
N TRP A 134 7.89 -10.89 2.98
CA TRP A 134 8.84 -10.94 4.07
C TRP A 134 9.63 -9.64 4.13
N ASP A 135 10.06 -9.23 5.30
CA ASP A 135 10.93 -8.07 5.49
C ASP A 135 12.11 -8.38 6.43
N THR A 136 13.11 -7.50 6.40
CA THR A 136 14.35 -7.66 7.17
C THR A 136 14.16 -7.58 8.69
N SER A 137 13.01 -7.17 9.18
CA SER A 137 12.62 -7.31 10.58
C SER A 137 12.09 -8.72 10.92
N ASN A 138 12.31 -9.67 10.03
CA ASN A 138 11.88 -11.06 10.14
C ASN A 138 10.36 -11.24 10.25
N THR A 139 9.62 -10.33 9.63
CA THR A 139 8.16 -10.33 9.64
C THR A 139 7.61 -10.90 8.34
N ILE A 140 6.77 -11.93 8.44
CA ILE A 140 5.98 -12.41 7.30
C ILE A 140 4.66 -11.62 7.26
N ARG A 141 4.25 -11.25 6.06
CA ARG A 141 3.06 -10.45 5.79
C ARG A 141 2.11 -11.23 4.90
N PHE A 142 0.85 -11.33 5.31
CA PHE A 142 -0.24 -11.88 4.52
C PHE A 142 -1.29 -10.82 4.29
N ARG A 143 -1.68 -10.61 3.04
CA ARG A 143 -2.73 -9.65 2.69
C ARG A 143 -3.70 -10.27 1.70
N ILE A 144 -4.99 -10.09 1.96
CA ILE A 144 -6.06 -10.35 1.02
C ILE A 144 -6.67 -9.00 0.66
N SER A 145 -6.86 -8.75 -0.62
CA SER A 145 -7.56 -7.57 -1.12
C SER A 145 -8.63 -7.98 -2.10
N ILE A 146 -9.80 -7.34 -2.03
CA ILE A 146 -10.88 -7.49 -2.98
C ILE A 146 -10.98 -6.24 -3.86
N LYS A 147 -11.17 -6.41 -5.15
CA LYS A 147 -11.48 -5.34 -6.11
C LYS A 147 -12.99 -5.15 -6.12
N ILE A 148 -13.43 -3.94 -5.94
CA ILE A 148 -14.83 -3.51 -6.01
C ILE A 148 -15.03 -2.70 -7.29
#